data_be32e0ce1a72710e93e706068f863ecb
#
_entry.id   be32e0ce1a72710e93e706068f863ecb
#
_cell.length_a   1.000
_cell.length_b   1.000
_cell.length_c   1.000
_cell.angle_alpha   90.00
_cell.angle_beta   90.00
_cell.angle_gamma   90.00
#
_symmetry.space_group_name_H-M   'P 1'
#
loop_
_entity.id
_entity.type
_entity.pdbx_description
1 polymer ?
#
loop_
_entity_poly.entity_id
_entity_poly.type
_entity_poly.pdbx_seq_one_letter_code
_entity_poly.pdbx_strand_id
1 'polypeptide(L)'
;MIKFVGGFENVCDLPETQFAEYAFAGRSNVGKSSLINAVLGENVARTSNTPGRTQTLNMFNVNDKIMILDLPGYGYARVSRADASRWMLRFQEYIMTRRQLKRLFILIDSRIGARDSDLELMQFCDANGISYQIVYTKKDKRVREKEQAAICADDHPAMVDDIVETSAEKKYGI
;
A
#
# COMPACT_ATOMS: atom_id res chain seq x y z
N MET A 1 17.89 -13.05 0.06
CA MET A 1 16.87 -14.13 -0.01
C MET A 1 15.56 -13.58 0.49
N ILE A 2 14.50 -13.76 -0.28
CA ILE A 2 13.15 -13.30 0.09
C ILE A 2 12.35 -14.51 0.53
N LYS A 3 11.66 -14.41 1.66
CA LYS A 3 10.83 -15.49 2.22
C LYS A 3 9.41 -14.96 2.46
N PHE A 4 8.40 -15.66 1.94
CA PHE A 4 7.02 -15.44 2.34
C PHE A 4 6.83 -15.99 3.76
N VAL A 5 6.49 -15.10 4.70
CA VAL A 5 6.29 -15.46 6.11
C VAL A 5 4.90 -16.05 6.34
N GLY A 6 3.89 -15.42 5.73
CA GLY A 6 2.51 -15.89 5.82
C GLY A 6 1.50 -14.84 5.37
N GLY A 7 0.25 -15.29 5.25
CA GLY A 7 -0.92 -14.44 5.08
C GLY A 7 -1.77 -14.50 6.36
N PHE A 8 -2.05 -13.36 6.95
CA PHE A 8 -2.70 -13.25 8.26
C PHE A 8 -4.04 -12.53 8.12
N GLU A 9 -5.06 -13.03 8.77
CA GLU A 9 -6.39 -12.41 8.74
C GLU A 9 -6.52 -11.26 9.74
N ASN A 10 -5.85 -11.37 10.88
CA ASN A 10 -5.89 -10.35 11.93
C ASN A 10 -4.48 -9.82 12.23
N VAL A 11 -4.42 -8.62 12.75
CA VAL A 11 -3.16 -7.96 13.11
C VAL A 11 -2.45 -8.68 14.26
N CYS A 12 -3.23 -9.22 15.22
CA CYS A 12 -2.69 -9.97 16.36
C CYS A 12 -2.03 -11.30 15.95
N ASP A 13 -2.32 -11.83 14.77
CA ASP A 13 -1.71 -13.05 14.25
C ASP A 13 -0.34 -12.80 13.59
N LEU A 14 0.00 -11.53 13.32
CA LEU A 14 1.28 -11.16 12.75
C LEU A 14 2.42 -11.47 13.74
N PRO A 15 3.48 -12.16 13.30
CA PRO A 15 4.60 -12.46 14.17
C PRO A 15 5.28 -11.17 14.67
N GLU A 16 5.73 -11.19 15.91
CA GLU A 16 6.61 -10.15 16.40
C GLU A 16 7.97 -10.29 15.73
N THR A 17 8.51 -9.17 15.28
CA THR A 17 9.84 -9.11 14.67
C THR A 17 10.61 -7.91 15.20
N GLN A 18 11.93 -7.99 15.16
CA GLN A 18 12.81 -6.85 15.44
C GLN A 18 13.14 -6.03 14.18
N PHE A 19 12.67 -6.47 13.02
CA PHE A 19 13.00 -5.83 11.75
C PHE A 19 12.06 -4.65 11.46
N ALA A 20 12.58 -3.64 10.76
CA ALA A 20 11.79 -2.54 10.25
C ALA A 20 10.73 -3.05 9.25
N GLU A 21 9.50 -2.57 9.38
CA GLU A 21 8.38 -2.91 8.50
C GLU A 21 8.08 -1.77 7.53
N TYR A 22 7.85 -2.13 6.28
CA TYR A 22 7.44 -1.25 5.20
C TYR A 22 6.13 -1.79 4.62
N ALA A 23 5.05 -1.04 4.79
CA ALA A 23 3.72 -1.49 4.41
C ALA A 23 3.27 -0.82 3.10
N PHE A 24 2.60 -1.58 2.26
CA PHE A 24 2.05 -1.15 0.99
C PHE A 24 0.52 -1.19 1.05
N ALA A 25 -0.11 -0.04 0.89
CA ALA A 25 -1.55 0.13 0.83
C ALA A 25 -1.96 0.70 -0.53
N GLY A 26 -3.18 0.46 -0.93
CA GLY A 26 -3.71 1.01 -2.18
C GLY A 26 -5.00 0.34 -2.58
N ARG A 27 -5.70 0.96 -3.51
CA ARG A 27 -6.97 0.44 -4.02
C ARG A 27 -6.77 -0.89 -4.76
N SER A 28 -7.82 -1.71 -4.78
CA SER A 28 -7.82 -2.94 -5.58
C SER A 28 -7.40 -2.63 -7.03
N ASN A 29 -6.52 -3.45 -7.59
CA ASN A 29 -5.98 -3.32 -8.95
C ASN A 29 -5.12 -2.05 -9.20
N VAL A 30 -4.66 -1.37 -8.18
CA VAL A 30 -3.72 -0.25 -8.31
C VAL A 30 -2.36 -0.68 -8.87
N GLY A 31 -2.00 -1.96 -8.76
CA GLY A 31 -0.71 -2.51 -9.18
C GLY A 31 0.24 -2.81 -8.00
N LYS A 32 -0.30 -2.91 -6.78
CA LYS A 32 0.46 -3.10 -5.55
C LYS A 32 1.35 -4.35 -5.59
N SER A 33 0.80 -5.53 -5.81
CA SER A 33 1.57 -6.78 -5.89
C SER A 33 2.58 -6.78 -7.04
N SER A 34 2.26 -6.13 -8.17
CA SER A 34 3.19 -5.98 -9.29
C SER A 34 4.38 -5.09 -8.91
N LEU A 35 4.13 -4.00 -8.17
CA LEU A 35 5.18 -3.12 -7.67
C LEU A 35 6.07 -3.84 -6.65
N ILE A 36 5.46 -4.55 -5.68
CA ILE A 36 6.20 -5.33 -4.67
C ILE A 36 7.11 -6.35 -5.37
N ASN A 37 6.60 -7.10 -6.35
CA ASN A 37 7.40 -8.06 -7.12
C ASN A 37 8.55 -7.38 -7.89
N ALA A 38 8.29 -6.20 -8.48
CA ALA A 38 9.32 -5.47 -9.20
C ALA A 38 10.43 -4.95 -8.26
N VAL A 39 10.07 -4.40 -7.10
CA VAL A 39 11.01 -3.95 -6.06
C VAL A 39 11.84 -5.12 -5.52
N LEU A 40 11.22 -6.27 -5.31
CA LEU A 40 11.89 -7.45 -4.78
C LEU A 40 12.70 -8.22 -5.84
N GLY A 41 12.43 -7.95 -7.13
CA GLY A 41 13.06 -8.70 -8.23
C GLY A 41 12.60 -10.16 -8.36
N GLU A 42 11.59 -10.55 -7.61
CA GLU A 42 11.03 -11.92 -7.56
C GLU A 42 9.50 -11.89 -7.55
N ASN A 43 8.86 -12.90 -8.12
CA ASN A 43 7.40 -13.04 -8.13
C ASN A 43 6.88 -13.71 -6.84
N VAL A 44 6.96 -13.01 -5.73
CA VAL A 44 6.55 -13.51 -4.40
C VAL A 44 5.14 -13.09 -4.01
N ALA A 45 4.71 -11.90 -4.40
CA ALA A 45 3.36 -11.42 -4.17
C ALA A 45 2.43 -11.91 -5.29
N ARG A 46 1.32 -12.53 -4.91
CA ARG A 46 0.34 -13.03 -5.88
C ARG A 46 -0.34 -11.88 -6.58
N THR A 47 -0.13 -11.76 -7.88
CA THR A 47 -0.86 -10.83 -8.74
C THR A 47 -2.20 -11.46 -9.10
N SER A 48 -3.30 -10.77 -8.85
CA SER A 48 -4.64 -11.22 -9.23
C SER A 48 -5.37 -10.08 -9.95
N ASN A 49 -5.91 -10.40 -11.13
CA ASN A 49 -6.83 -9.50 -11.83
C ASN A 49 -8.26 -9.60 -11.28
N THR A 50 -8.52 -10.54 -10.37
CA THR A 50 -9.83 -10.71 -9.73
C THR A 50 -9.88 -9.87 -8.47
N PRO A 51 -10.71 -8.83 -8.42
CA PRO A 51 -10.84 -7.97 -7.25
C PRO A 51 -11.41 -8.71 -6.04
N GLY A 52 -10.98 -8.35 -4.83
CA GLY A 52 -11.52 -8.90 -3.59
C GLY A 52 -10.88 -10.21 -3.11
N ARG A 53 -9.83 -10.70 -3.76
CA ARG A 53 -9.17 -11.97 -3.39
C ARG A 53 -8.18 -11.87 -2.23
N THR A 54 -7.53 -10.73 -2.04
CA THR A 54 -6.57 -10.55 -0.95
C THR A 54 -7.28 -9.91 0.23
N GLN A 55 -7.74 -10.73 1.16
CA GLN A 55 -8.32 -10.27 2.44
C GLN A 55 -7.31 -10.38 3.58
N THR A 56 -6.10 -10.86 3.30
CA THR A 56 -5.04 -11.12 4.27
C THR A 56 -3.93 -10.08 4.19
N LEU A 57 -3.30 -9.86 5.34
CA LEU A 57 -2.04 -9.14 5.48
C LEU A 57 -0.92 -10.11 5.07
N ASN A 58 -0.28 -9.89 3.93
CA ASN A 58 0.80 -10.77 3.47
C ASN A 58 2.15 -10.20 3.90
N MET A 59 2.93 -10.99 4.62
CA MET A 59 4.23 -10.58 5.14
C MET A 59 5.37 -11.31 4.42
N PHE A 60 6.39 -10.54 4.04
CA PHE A 60 7.59 -11.03 3.39
C PHE A 60 8.82 -10.57 4.18
N ASN A 61 9.72 -11.52 4.47
CA ASN A 61 11.03 -11.23 5.04
C ASN A 61 12.03 -11.03 3.89
N VAL A 62 12.77 -9.93 3.93
CA VAL A 62 13.78 -9.59 2.93
C VAL A 62 15.16 -9.60 3.59
N ASN A 63 15.93 -10.63 3.28
CA ASN A 63 17.33 -10.81 3.69
C ASN A 63 17.56 -10.79 5.21
N ASP A 64 16.55 -11.12 6.01
CA ASP A 64 16.58 -11.01 7.48
C ASP A 64 16.99 -9.59 7.96
N LYS A 65 16.54 -8.56 7.23
CA LYS A 65 16.80 -7.14 7.53
C LYS A 65 15.56 -6.30 7.65
N ILE A 66 14.59 -6.52 6.76
CA ILE A 66 13.33 -5.77 6.72
C ILE A 66 12.16 -6.70 6.47
N MET A 67 10.98 -6.24 6.86
CA MET A 67 9.71 -6.85 6.52
C MET A 67 8.93 -5.98 5.54
N ILE A 68 8.37 -6.61 4.52
CA ILE A 68 7.41 -5.98 3.61
C ILE A 68 6.03 -6.55 3.90
N LEU A 69 5.05 -5.66 4.05
CA LEU A 69 3.64 -6.02 4.21
C LEU A 69 2.83 -5.55 3.01
N ASP A 70 2.20 -6.52 2.38
CA ASP A 70 1.19 -6.29 1.34
C ASP A 70 -0.19 -6.27 2.01
N LEU A 71 -0.70 -5.06 2.23
CA LEU A 71 -2.00 -4.86 2.88
C LEU A 71 -3.15 -5.16 1.89
N PRO A 72 -4.31 -5.63 2.36
CA PRO A 72 -5.46 -5.85 1.49
C PRO A 72 -5.83 -4.58 0.72
N GLY A 73 -6.20 -4.73 -0.55
CA GLY A 73 -6.65 -3.60 -1.36
C GLY A 73 -8.04 -3.09 -0.94
N TYR A 74 -8.21 -1.78 -0.90
CA TYR A 74 -9.47 -1.10 -0.56
C TYR A 74 -10.21 -0.55 -1.78
N GLY A 75 -11.38 0.07 -1.56
CA GLY A 75 -12.13 0.83 -2.58
C GLY A 75 -12.71 -0.02 -3.70
N TYR A 76 -13.04 -1.27 -3.43
CA TYR A 76 -13.70 -2.13 -4.41
C TYR A 76 -15.22 -1.94 -4.39
N ALA A 77 -15.81 -1.55 -5.52
CA ALA A 77 -17.22 -1.20 -5.64
C ALA A 77 -18.23 -2.34 -5.34
N ARG A 78 -17.76 -3.59 -5.32
CA ARG A 78 -18.61 -4.78 -5.02
C ARG A 78 -18.42 -5.34 -3.62
N VAL A 79 -17.64 -4.67 -2.78
CA VAL A 79 -17.48 -5.05 -1.37
C VAL A 79 -18.61 -4.45 -0.57
N SER A 80 -19.20 -5.22 0.34
CA SER A 80 -20.23 -4.69 1.22
C SER A 80 -19.69 -3.56 2.10
N ARG A 81 -20.56 -2.64 2.55
CA ARG A 81 -20.15 -1.57 3.48
C ARG A 81 -19.52 -2.16 4.76
N ALA A 82 -20.03 -3.31 5.22
CA ALA A 82 -19.50 -4.01 6.38
C ALA A 82 -18.08 -4.53 6.18
N ASP A 83 -17.76 -5.02 4.98
CA ASP A 83 -16.41 -5.49 4.67
C ASP A 83 -15.42 -4.33 4.48
N ALA A 84 -15.86 -3.22 3.89
CA ALA A 84 -15.06 -2.00 3.78
C ALA A 84 -14.73 -1.43 5.17
N SER A 85 -15.70 -1.41 6.09
CA SER A 85 -15.50 -0.97 7.47
C SER A 85 -14.54 -1.91 8.23
N ARG A 86 -14.69 -3.23 8.06
CA ARG A 86 -13.79 -4.23 8.65
C ARG A 86 -12.35 -4.06 8.16
N TRP A 87 -12.18 -3.80 6.86
CA TRP A 87 -10.87 -3.55 6.29
C TRP A 87 -10.23 -2.32 6.94
N MET A 88 -10.97 -1.21 7.01
CA MET A 88 -10.47 0.03 7.61
C MET A 88 -10.07 -0.17 9.08
N LEU A 89 -10.87 -0.88 9.86
CA LEU A 89 -10.55 -1.19 11.27
C LEU A 89 -9.25 -1.99 11.40
N ARG A 90 -9.06 -3.05 10.59
CA ARG A 90 -7.81 -3.84 10.59
C ARG A 90 -6.61 -2.99 10.17
N PHE A 91 -6.80 -2.13 9.17
CA PHE A 91 -5.76 -1.23 8.73
C PHE A 91 -5.36 -0.25 9.85
N GLN A 92 -6.34 0.37 10.49
CA GLN A 92 -6.12 1.27 11.63
C GLN A 92 -5.43 0.54 12.79
N GLU A 93 -5.90 -0.65 13.15
CA GLU A 93 -5.26 -1.48 14.16
C GLU A 93 -3.79 -1.74 13.81
N TYR A 94 -3.49 -2.15 12.58
CA TYR A 94 -2.13 -2.41 12.14
C TYR A 94 -1.23 -1.18 12.32
N ILE A 95 -1.59 -0.04 11.75
CA ILE A 95 -0.73 1.14 11.77
C ILE A 95 -0.62 1.79 13.15
N MET A 96 -1.60 1.59 14.04
CA MET A 96 -1.58 2.13 15.39
C MET A 96 -0.80 1.24 16.38
N THR A 97 -0.73 -0.08 16.14
CA THR A 97 -0.14 -1.02 17.08
C THR A 97 1.25 -1.51 16.70
N ARG A 98 1.60 -1.49 15.40
CA ARG A 98 2.89 -2.03 14.93
C ARG A 98 4.02 -1.00 15.08
N ARG A 99 4.76 -1.09 16.17
CA ARG A 99 5.91 -0.21 16.46
C ARG A 99 7.06 -0.34 15.45
N GLN A 100 7.14 -1.47 14.74
CA GLN A 100 8.13 -1.76 13.72
C GLN A 100 7.85 -1.03 12.40
N LEU A 101 6.62 -0.53 12.19
CA LEU A 101 6.25 0.21 10.98
C LEU A 101 7.09 1.49 10.87
N LYS A 102 7.89 1.57 9.81
CA LYS A 102 8.74 2.73 9.53
C LYS A 102 8.15 3.64 8.46
N ARG A 103 7.45 3.04 7.50
CA ARG A 103 6.80 3.80 6.43
C ARG A 103 5.63 3.02 5.84
N LEU A 104 4.58 3.77 5.56
CA LEU A 104 3.45 3.33 4.76
C LEU A 104 3.59 3.91 3.35
N PHE A 105 3.55 3.07 2.31
CA PHE A 105 3.45 3.49 0.93
C PHE A 105 1.99 3.44 0.49
N ILE A 106 1.42 4.58 0.11
CA ILE A 106 0.06 4.69 -0.42
C ILE A 106 0.15 4.76 -1.94
N LEU A 107 -0.34 3.70 -2.60
CA LEU A 107 -0.26 3.55 -4.04
C LEU A 107 -1.49 4.14 -4.72
N ILE A 108 -1.25 4.97 -5.72
CA ILE A 108 -2.28 5.63 -6.52
C ILE A 108 -2.04 5.31 -8.00
N ASP A 109 -3.07 4.87 -8.71
CA ASP A 109 -2.99 4.63 -10.14
C ASP A 109 -2.90 5.97 -10.89
N SER A 110 -1.77 6.23 -11.55
CA SER A 110 -1.50 7.50 -12.23
C SER A 110 -2.48 7.84 -13.36
N ARG A 111 -3.25 6.86 -13.84
CA ARG A 111 -4.30 7.07 -14.86
C ARG A 111 -5.57 7.68 -14.27
N ILE A 112 -5.80 7.46 -12.98
CA ILE A 112 -7.07 7.74 -12.29
C ILE A 112 -6.91 8.89 -11.29
N GLY A 113 -5.75 8.98 -10.61
CA GLY A 113 -5.50 9.89 -9.51
C GLY A 113 -6.07 9.42 -8.18
N ALA A 114 -5.90 10.24 -7.14
CA ALA A 114 -6.44 9.98 -5.83
C ALA A 114 -7.97 9.97 -5.84
N ARG A 115 -8.56 9.10 -5.05
CA ARG A 115 -10.00 8.99 -4.82
C ARG A 115 -10.30 9.23 -3.35
N ASP A 116 -11.58 9.42 -3.03
CA ASP A 116 -12.03 9.70 -1.66
C ASP A 116 -11.43 8.72 -0.64
N SER A 117 -11.40 7.43 -0.97
CA SER A 117 -10.81 6.40 -0.09
C SER A 117 -9.29 6.54 0.11
N ASP A 118 -8.57 7.11 -0.85
CA ASP A 118 -7.14 7.41 -0.72
C ASP A 118 -6.96 8.63 0.19
N LEU A 119 -7.79 9.66 -0.01
CA LEU A 119 -7.78 10.88 0.81
C LEU A 119 -8.18 10.60 2.26
N GLU A 120 -9.21 9.77 2.50
CA GLU A 120 -9.59 9.33 3.84
C GLU A 120 -8.45 8.63 4.57
N LEU A 121 -7.71 7.77 3.84
CA LEU A 121 -6.53 7.09 4.39
C LEU A 121 -5.41 8.08 4.74
N MET A 122 -5.13 9.03 3.85
CA MET A 122 -4.12 10.07 4.07
C MET A 122 -4.48 10.93 5.28
N GLN A 123 -5.74 11.41 5.37
CA GLN A 123 -6.23 12.18 6.51
C GLN A 123 -6.12 11.41 7.82
N PHE A 124 -6.40 10.09 7.81
CA PHE A 124 -6.21 9.26 9.00
C PHE A 124 -4.73 9.20 9.42
N CYS A 125 -3.82 9.05 8.46
CA CYS A 125 -2.38 9.05 8.73
C CYS A 125 -1.92 10.40 9.30
N ASP A 126 -2.37 11.52 8.71
CA ASP A 126 -2.05 12.87 9.16
C ASP A 126 -2.52 13.11 10.59
N ALA A 127 -3.77 12.73 10.90
CA ALA A 127 -4.36 12.89 12.23
C ALA A 127 -3.64 12.09 13.33
N ASN A 128 -2.97 10.98 12.95
CA ASN A 128 -2.29 10.09 13.89
C ASN A 128 -0.75 10.16 13.80
N GLY A 129 -0.19 11.07 13.01
CA GLY A 129 1.26 11.24 12.85
C GLY A 129 1.96 10.02 12.21
N ILE A 130 1.25 9.28 11.36
CA ILE A 130 1.78 8.09 10.68
C ILE A 130 2.47 8.53 9.39
N SER A 131 3.79 8.40 9.35
CA SER A 131 4.55 8.78 8.15
C SER A 131 4.20 7.91 6.96
N TYR A 132 3.81 8.54 5.84
CA TYR A 132 3.50 7.85 4.59
C TYR A 132 4.12 8.54 3.38
N GLN A 133 4.22 7.80 2.29
CA GLN A 133 4.74 8.29 1.01
C GLN A 133 3.78 7.90 -0.11
N ILE A 134 3.51 8.84 -1.01
CA ILE A 134 2.68 8.61 -2.18
C ILE A 134 3.52 7.96 -3.28
N VAL A 135 2.99 6.89 -3.85
CA VAL A 135 3.60 6.19 -4.99
C VAL A 135 2.59 6.11 -6.13
N TYR A 136 2.83 6.86 -7.19
CA TYR A 136 2.06 6.72 -8.43
C TYR A 136 2.52 5.50 -9.21
N THR A 137 1.57 4.59 -9.47
CA THR A 137 1.81 3.38 -10.27
C THR A 137 1.36 3.57 -11.71
N LYS A 138 1.79 2.66 -12.60
CA LYS A 138 1.37 2.60 -14.02
C LYS A 138 1.64 3.90 -14.80
N LYS A 139 2.74 4.56 -14.49
CA LYS A 139 3.15 5.81 -15.16
C LYS A 139 3.26 5.63 -16.68
N ASP A 140 3.67 4.45 -17.15
CA ASP A 140 3.76 4.07 -18.54
C ASP A 140 2.42 4.08 -19.31
N LYS A 141 1.29 3.99 -18.57
CA LYS A 141 -0.07 3.94 -19.12
C LYS A 141 -0.85 5.25 -18.98
N ARG A 142 -0.20 6.31 -18.53
CA ARG A 142 -0.81 7.64 -18.38
C ARG A 142 -1.00 8.29 -19.75
N VAL A 143 -2.25 8.44 -20.19
CA VAL A 143 -2.61 8.83 -21.57
C VAL A 143 -2.68 10.36 -21.78
N ARG A 144 -2.78 11.20 -20.77
CA ARG A 144 -2.68 12.69 -20.80
C ARG A 144 -2.59 13.20 -19.37
N GLU A 145 -2.02 14.38 -19.20
CA GLU A 145 -2.19 15.19 -18.00
C GLU A 145 -3.67 15.63 -17.90
N LYS A 146 -4.51 14.75 -17.35
CA LYS A 146 -5.71 15.26 -16.68
C LYS A 146 -5.19 16.06 -15.50
N GLU A 147 -5.69 17.26 -15.32
CA GLU A 147 -5.56 18.02 -14.07
C GLU A 147 -6.13 17.13 -12.94
N GLN A 148 -5.27 16.31 -12.39
CA GLN A 148 -5.55 15.63 -11.15
C GLN A 148 -5.24 16.67 -10.10
N ALA A 149 -6.15 16.90 -9.17
CA ALA A 149 -5.84 17.73 -8.01
C ALA A 149 -4.49 17.28 -7.46
N ALA A 150 -3.49 18.15 -7.54
CA ALA A 150 -2.16 17.83 -7.06
C ALA A 150 -2.27 17.58 -5.55
N ILE A 151 -1.79 16.44 -5.10
CA ILE A 151 -1.62 16.20 -3.67
C ILE A 151 -0.52 17.15 -3.23
N CYS A 152 -0.86 18.10 -2.35
CA CYS A 152 0.07 19.07 -1.83
C CYS A 152 0.59 18.61 -0.47
N ALA A 153 1.91 18.59 -0.29
CA ALA A 153 2.52 18.21 0.98
C ALA A 153 2.13 19.17 2.12
N ASP A 154 1.87 20.42 1.80
CA ASP A 154 1.44 21.41 2.79
C ASP A 154 0.09 21.07 3.44
N ASP A 155 -0.78 20.35 2.73
CA ASP A 155 -2.09 19.91 3.23
C ASP A 155 -2.00 18.58 4.01
N HIS A 156 -0.83 17.91 3.97
CA HIS A 156 -0.61 16.56 4.47
C HIS A 156 0.65 16.45 5.33
N PRO A 157 0.61 16.86 6.60
CA PRO A 157 1.81 17.01 7.45
C PRO A 157 2.55 15.70 7.76
N ALA A 158 1.91 14.54 7.63
CA ALA A 158 2.56 13.24 7.80
C ALA A 158 3.10 12.65 6.49
N MET A 159 2.81 13.30 5.35
CA MET A 159 3.31 12.88 4.05
C MET A 159 4.80 13.23 3.90
N VAL A 160 5.57 12.31 3.33
CA VAL A 160 6.93 12.59 2.89
C VAL A 160 6.86 13.38 1.58
N ASP A 161 7.63 14.46 1.48
CA ASP A 161 7.58 15.42 0.36
C ASP A 161 7.83 14.80 -1.01
N ASP A 162 8.64 13.73 -1.07
CA ASP A 162 8.97 13.05 -2.31
C ASP A 162 7.83 12.14 -2.77
N ILE A 163 7.17 12.52 -3.86
CA ILE A 163 6.23 11.66 -4.58
C ILE A 163 7.00 10.80 -5.57
N VAL A 164 6.84 9.48 -5.47
CA VAL A 164 7.52 8.53 -6.36
C VAL A 164 6.59 8.13 -7.50
N GLU A 165 7.06 8.23 -8.74
CA GLU A 165 6.34 7.74 -9.92
C GLU A 165 6.97 6.43 -10.40
N THR A 166 6.14 5.39 -10.61
CA THR A 166 6.62 4.05 -10.92
C THR A 166 5.91 3.40 -12.11
N SER A 167 6.62 2.48 -12.76
CA SER A 167 6.06 1.49 -13.66
C SER A 167 6.72 0.14 -13.39
N ALA A 168 5.97 -0.79 -12.82
CA ALA A 168 6.43 -2.17 -12.62
C ALA A 168 6.70 -2.89 -13.97
N GLU A 169 5.92 -2.57 -15.01
CA GLU A 169 6.07 -3.14 -16.36
C GLU A 169 7.34 -2.67 -17.06
N LYS A 170 7.68 -1.37 -16.93
CA LYS A 170 8.87 -0.76 -17.56
C LYS A 170 10.08 -0.70 -16.62
N LYS A 171 9.95 -1.18 -15.39
CA LYS A 171 10.96 -1.10 -14.32
C LYS A 171 11.49 0.33 -14.11
N TYR A 172 10.59 1.30 -14.17
CA TYR A 172 10.88 2.71 -13.93
C TYR A 172 10.56 3.07 -12.49
N GLY A 173 11.41 3.81 -11.79
CA GLY A 173 11.21 4.26 -10.42
C GLY A 173 11.11 3.10 -9.40
N ILE A 174 11.80 1.98 -9.67
CA ILE A 174 11.80 0.77 -8.83
C ILE A 174 13.06 0.73 -7.97
#